data_f2d39ca759490c136b5b83dbcb3151fd
#
_entry.id   f2d39ca759490c136b5b83dbcb3151fd
#
_cell.length_a   1.000
_cell.length_b   1.000
_cell.length_c   1.000
_cell.angle_alpha   90.00
_cell.angle_beta   90.00
_cell.angle_gamma   90.00
#
_symmetry.space_group_name_H-M   'P 1'
#
loop_
_entity.id
_entity.type
_entity.pdbx_description
1 polymer ?
#
loop_
_entity_poly.entity_id
_entity_poly.type
_entity_poly.pdbx_seq_one_letter_code
_entity_poly.pdbx_strand_id
1 'polypeptide(L)'
;MTIGKNILKPKHINFPQYYREVELSTLTYKWDDVPVEQWIDYANEHNIPYKELFDDMKKQGLLYPVILRDLKANGILRKYQCGGRRIIWAKLNGYSSIGSYVVPDWITIEGRQEIDRIIADQ
;
A
#
# COMPACT_ATOMS: atom_id res chain seq x y z
N MET A 1 22.20 -3.29 -18.95
CA MET A 1 20.75 -3.18 -19.17
C MET A 1 20.05 -3.00 -17.84
N THR A 2 19.29 -1.98 -17.72
CA THR A 2 18.54 -1.72 -16.51
C THR A 2 17.24 -2.51 -16.56
N ILE A 3 17.01 -3.34 -15.57
CA ILE A 3 15.70 -3.95 -15.41
C ILE A 3 14.73 -2.83 -15.06
N GLY A 4 13.78 -2.57 -15.92
CA GLY A 4 12.80 -1.53 -15.67
C GLY A 4 12.09 -1.76 -14.35
N LYS A 5 11.94 -0.71 -13.56
CA LYS A 5 11.12 -0.78 -12.35
C LYS A 5 9.68 -0.98 -12.76
N ASN A 6 9.05 -2.01 -12.21
CA ASN A 6 7.64 -2.24 -12.43
C ASN A 6 6.87 -1.54 -11.33
N ILE A 7 6.31 -0.37 -11.64
CA ILE A 7 5.64 0.48 -10.67
C ILE A 7 4.13 0.37 -10.85
N LEU A 8 3.43 0.04 -9.78
CA LEU A 8 1.98 0.08 -9.76
C LEU A 8 1.51 1.51 -9.48
N LYS A 9 1.12 2.22 -10.53
CA LYS A 9 0.71 3.61 -10.43
C LYS A 9 -0.80 3.73 -10.21
N PRO A 10 -1.25 4.63 -9.33
CA PRO A 10 -2.67 4.88 -9.15
C PRO A 10 -3.23 5.71 -10.30
N LYS A 11 -4.54 5.57 -10.52
CA LYS A 11 -5.25 6.39 -11.53
C LYS A 11 -5.51 7.81 -11.03
N HIS A 12 -5.70 7.99 -9.73
CA HIS A 12 -6.04 9.29 -9.15
C HIS A 12 -5.05 9.64 -8.05
N ILE A 13 -4.45 10.82 -8.14
CA ILE A 13 -3.55 11.36 -7.13
C ILE A 13 -4.14 12.69 -6.68
N ASN A 14 -4.98 12.64 -5.64
CA ASN A 14 -5.71 13.82 -5.16
C ASN A 14 -4.93 14.62 -4.12
N PHE A 15 -3.86 14.03 -3.55
CA PHE A 15 -3.01 14.69 -2.55
C PHE A 15 -1.54 14.60 -2.98
N PRO A 16 -1.17 15.34 -4.05
CA PRO A 16 0.18 15.21 -4.62
C PRO A 16 1.31 15.57 -3.64
N GLN A 17 1.02 16.39 -2.63
CA GLN A 17 2.00 16.75 -1.61
C GLN A 17 2.48 15.55 -0.78
N TYR A 18 1.69 14.48 -0.71
CA TYR A 18 2.03 13.25 0.01
C TYR A 18 2.45 12.13 -0.91
N TYR A 19 2.33 12.30 -2.22
CA TYR A 19 2.52 11.20 -3.16
C TYR A 19 3.98 10.81 -3.31
N ARG A 20 4.27 9.51 -3.20
CA ARG A 20 5.56 8.92 -3.50
C ARG A 20 5.37 7.54 -4.11
N GLU A 21 6.31 7.15 -4.98
CA GLU A 21 6.40 5.78 -5.46
C GLU A 21 7.39 5.04 -4.55
N VAL A 22 6.87 4.11 -3.75
CA VAL A 22 7.61 3.48 -2.66
C VAL A 22 7.97 2.05 -3.03
N GLU A 23 9.22 1.66 -2.85
CA GLU A 23 9.67 0.29 -3.09
C GLU A 23 8.99 -0.66 -2.10
N LEU A 24 8.37 -1.70 -2.65
CA LEU A 24 7.64 -2.68 -1.83
C LEU A 24 8.54 -3.40 -0.83
N SER A 25 9.81 -3.59 -1.15
CA SER A 25 10.77 -4.22 -0.26
C SER A 25 11.08 -3.40 1.00
N THR A 26 10.78 -2.10 0.99
CA THR A 26 11.02 -1.21 2.13
C THR A 26 9.83 -1.10 3.07
N LEU A 27 8.71 -1.73 2.73
CA LEU A 27 7.50 -1.63 3.52
C LEU A 27 7.43 -2.70 4.59
N THR A 28 7.01 -2.30 5.78
CA THR A 28 6.55 -3.23 6.80
C THR A 28 5.03 -3.16 6.86
N TYR A 29 4.38 -4.30 6.97
CA TYR A 29 2.92 -4.36 7.00
C TYR A 29 2.46 -5.51 7.89
N LYS A 30 1.16 -5.54 8.13
CA LYS A 30 0.52 -6.43 9.09
C LYS A 30 0.86 -7.92 8.93
N TRP A 31 1.15 -8.36 7.70
CA TRP A 31 1.39 -9.78 7.38
C TRP A 31 2.84 -10.06 7.00
N ASP A 32 3.80 -9.29 7.52
CA ASP A 32 5.22 -9.48 7.21
C ASP A 32 5.73 -10.88 7.59
N ASP A 33 5.12 -11.52 8.59
CA ASP A 33 5.50 -12.85 9.04
C ASP A 33 5.08 -13.95 8.06
N VAL A 34 4.20 -13.62 7.12
CA VAL A 34 3.69 -14.59 6.15
C VAL A 34 4.39 -14.37 4.82
N PRO A 35 5.14 -15.37 4.31
CA PRO A 35 5.70 -15.25 2.98
C PRO A 35 4.61 -14.94 1.95
N VAL A 36 4.89 -14.02 1.03
CA VAL A 36 3.86 -13.53 0.11
C VAL A 36 3.26 -14.65 -0.73
N GLU A 37 4.06 -15.64 -1.09
CA GLU A 37 3.62 -16.82 -1.86
C GLU A 37 2.59 -17.68 -1.11
N GLN A 38 2.58 -17.59 0.21
CA GLN A 38 1.67 -18.36 1.08
C GLN A 38 0.50 -17.52 1.58
N TRP A 39 0.46 -16.25 1.20
CA TRP A 39 -0.53 -15.32 1.78
C TRP A 39 -1.98 -15.71 1.45
N ILE A 40 -2.22 -16.22 0.25
CA ILE A 40 -3.59 -16.62 -0.16
C ILE A 40 -4.07 -17.78 0.71
N ASP A 41 -3.22 -18.77 0.96
CA ASP A 41 -3.56 -19.89 1.84
C ASP A 41 -3.83 -19.40 3.27
N TYR A 42 -2.99 -18.49 3.76
CA TYR A 42 -3.19 -17.85 5.06
C TYR A 42 -4.52 -17.11 5.12
N ALA A 43 -4.84 -16.35 4.08
CA ALA A 43 -6.10 -15.59 4.03
C ALA A 43 -7.31 -16.50 4.04
N ASN A 44 -7.27 -17.61 3.30
CA ASN A 44 -8.34 -18.60 3.29
C ASN A 44 -8.51 -19.26 4.66
N GLU A 45 -7.41 -19.60 5.30
CA GLU A 45 -7.41 -20.23 6.62
C GLU A 45 -7.99 -19.31 7.71
N HIS A 46 -7.73 -18.01 7.60
CA HIS A 46 -8.16 -17.01 8.58
C HIS A 46 -9.40 -16.23 8.15
N ASN A 47 -10.05 -16.63 7.08
CA ASN A 47 -11.26 -15.98 6.54
C ASN A 47 -11.04 -14.49 6.24
N ILE A 48 -9.87 -14.13 5.73
CA ILE A 48 -9.58 -12.77 5.31
C ILE A 48 -10.11 -12.59 3.89
N PRO A 49 -11.03 -11.63 3.65
CA PRO A 49 -11.58 -11.41 2.31
C PRO A 49 -10.54 -10.78 1.39
N TYR A 50 -10.38 -11.31 0.19
CA TYR A 50 -9.45 -10.74 -0.79
C TYR A 50 -9.91 -10.88 -2.25
N LYS A 51 -10.77 -11.84 -2.56
CA LYS A 51 -11.09 -12.18 -3.95
C LYS A 51 -11.68 -11.02 -4.74
N GLU A 52 -12.66 -10.34 -4.18
CA GLU A 52 -13.28 -9.19 -4.84
C GLU A 52 -12.28 -8.07 -5.07
N LEU A 53 -11.46 -7.78 -4.07
CA LEU A 53 -10.44 -6.76 -4.17
C LEU A 53 -9.41 -7.11 -5.25
N PHE A 54 -8.95 -8.36 -5.27
CA PHE A 54 -7.96 -8.81 -6.25
C PHE A 54 -8.53 -8.80 -7.67
N ASP A 55 -9.81 -9.18 -7.83
CA ASP A 55 -10.48 -9.08 -9.13
C ASP A 55 -10.58 -7.63 -9.60
N ASP A 56 -10.93 -6.72 -8.71
CA ASP A 56 -10.97 -5.29 -9.02
C ASP A 56 -9.59 -4.75 -9.41
N MET A 57 -8.55 -5.13 -8.67
CA MET A 57 -7.17 -4.74 -8.99
C MET A 57 -6.75 -5.24 -10.35
N LYS A 58 -7.15 -6.47 -10.72
CA LYS A 58 -6.86 -7.04 -12.02
C LYS A 58 -7.57 -6.29 -13.15
N LYS A 59 -8.80 -5.85 -12.91
CA LYS A 59 -9.63 -5.17 -13.93
C LYS A 59 -9.31 -3.69 -14.05
N GLN A 60 -9.16 -3.00 -12.93
CA GLN A 60 -9.08 -1.54 -12.88
C GLN A 60 -7.70 -1.03 -12.50
N GLY A 61 -6.83 -1.88 -11.99
CA GLY A 61 -5.57 -1.46 -11.43
C GLY A 61 -5.75 -0.74 -10.09
N LEU A 62 -4.76 0.05 -9.71
CA LEU A 62 -4.81 0.82 -8.47
C LEU A 62 -5.54 2.13 -8.73
N LEU A 63 -6.68 2.34 -8.09
CA LEU A 63 -7.45 3.57 -8.27
C LEU A 63 -6.83 4.73 -7.49
N TYR A 64 -6.49 4.51 -6.24
CA TYR A 64 -5.92 5.51 -5.33
C TYR A 64 -4.64 4.97 -4.69
N PRO A 65 -3.70 5.85 -4.34
CA PRO A 65 -2.50 5.43 -3.61
C PRO A 65 -2.86 4.74 -2.30
N VAL A 66 -2.03 3.77 -1.89
CA VAL A 66 -2.11 3.23 -0.54
C VAL A 66 -1.60 4.28 0.46
N ILE A 67 -2.02 4.19 1.71
CA ILE A 67 -1.67 5.19 2.72
C ILE A 67 -0.64 4.60 3.67
N LEU A 68 0.50 5.27 3.77
CA LEU A 68 1.64 4.84 4.57
C LEU A 68 1.97 5.89 5.63
N ARG A 69 2.48 5.41 6.76
CA ARG A 69 3.02 6.25 7.81
C ARG A 69 4.54 6.24 7.73
N ASP A 70 5.15 7.40 7.78
CA ASP A 70 6.61 7.54 7.76
C ASP A 70 7.16 7.41 9.18
N LEU A 71 7.90 6.35 9.43
CA LEU A 71 8.60 6.14 10.70
C LEU A 71 10.01 6.70 10.58
N LYS A 72 10.15 8.02 10.66
CA LYS A 72 11.40 8.74 10.41
C LYS A 72 12.60 8.21 11.19
N ALA A 73 12.39 7.68 12.38
CA ALA A 73 13.49 7.23 13.23
C ALA A 73 14.37 6.16 12.60
N ASN A 74 13.78 5.32 11.72
CA ASN A 74 14.48 4.19 11.10
C ASN A 74 14.42 4.22 9.57
N GLY A 75 13.84 5.26 8.99
CA GLY A 75 13.60 5.29 7.55
C GLY A 75 12.64 4.21 7.06
N ILE A 76 11.92 3.57 7.95
CA ILE A 76 11.00 2.50 7.63
C ILE A 76 9.62 3.10 7.44
N LEU A 77 8.99 2.74 6.33
CA LEU A 77 7.60 3.11 6.06
C LEU A 77 6.69 1.98 6.49
N ARG A 78 5.58 2.33 7.11
CA ARG A 78 4.53 1.36 7.44
C ARG A 78 3.24 1.76 6.78
N LYS A 79 2.49 0.77 6.32
CA LYS A 79 1.18 1.03 5.81
C LYS A 79 0.26 1.54 6.93
N TYR A 80 -0.62 2.44 6.60
CA TYR A 80 -1.79 2.69 7.42
C TYR A 80 -2.85 1.61 7.11
N GLN A 81 -4.00 1.63 7.78
CA GLN A 81 -5.00 0.55 7.68
C GLN A 81 -5.59 0.35 6.29
N CYS A 82 -5.41 1.30 5.39
CA CYS A 82 -5.91 1.20 4.02
C CYS A 82 -4.82 0.75 3.08
N GLY A 83 -4.99 -0.40 2.45
CA GLY A 83 -4.16 -0.82 1.34
C GLY A 83 -3.25 -2.01 1.60
N GLY A 84 -3.32 -2.68 2.76
CA GLY A 84 -2.48 -3.84 3.04
C GLY A 84 -2.64 -4.97 2.03
N ARG A 85 -3.88 -5.29 1.68
CA ARG A 85 -4.17 -6.34 0.68
C ARG A 85 -3.74 -5.91 -0.72
N ARG A 86 -3.80 -4.62 -1.04
CA ARG A 86 -3.30 -4.09 -2.32
C ARG A 86 -1.79 -4.22 -2.43
N ILE A 87 -1.08 -4.03 -1.32
CA ILE A 87 0.37 -4.25 -1.27
C ILE A 87 0.69 -5.73 -1.53
N ILE A 88 -0.05 -6.65 -0.92
CA ILE A 88 0.10 -8.08 -1.17
C ILE A 88 -0.16 -8.40 -2.63
N TRP A 89 -1.24 -7.89 -3.21
CA TRP A 89 -1.55 -8.08 -4.62
C TRP A 89 -0.41 -7.60 -5.53
N ALA A 90 0.13 -6.43 -5.24
CA ALA A 90 1.25 -5.88 -6.01
C ALA A 90 2.48 -6.80 -5.95
N LYS A 91 2.81 -7.29 -4.76
CA LYS A 91 3.94 -8.22 -4.59
C LYS A 91 3.72 -9.54 -5.34
N LEU A 92 2.51 -10.10 -5.25
CA LEU A 92 2.15 -11.34 -5.94
C LEU A 92 2.22 -11.20 -7.46
N ASN A 93 2.00 -9.99 -7.98
CA ASN A 93 2.00 -9.74 -9.41
C ASN A 93 3.32 -9.15 -9.93
N GLY A 94 4.37 -9.20 -9.13
CA GLY A 94 5.72 -8.86 -9.56
C GLY A 94 6.03 -7.38 -9.66
N TYR A 95 5.23 -6.52 -9.04
CA TYR A 95 5.55 -5.09 -8.97
C TYR A 95 6.72 -4.86 -8.01
N SER A 96 7.54 -3.87 -8.31
CA SER A 96 8.67 -3.48 -7.45
C SER A 96 8.31 -2.30 -6.56
N SER A 97 7.42 -1.43 -7.02
CA SER A 97 7.02 -0.21 -6.30
C SER A 97 5.53 0.01 -6.42
N ILE A 98 4.97 0.78 -5.51
CA ILE A 98 3.54 1.12 -5.49
C ILE A 98 3.36 2.60 -5.17
N GLY A 99 2.43 3.24 -5.89
CA GLY A 99 2.06 4.63 -5.61
C GLY A 99 1.41 4.74 -4.24
N SER A 100 1.90 5.68 -3.43
CA SER A 100 1.56 5.78 -2.03
C SER A 100 1.40 7.24 -1.61
N TYR A 101 0.53 7.48 -0.64
CA TYR A 101 0.56 8.70 0.15
C TYR A 101 1.36 8.41 1.41
N VAL A 102 2.44 9.18 1.62
CA VAL A 102 3.28 9.05 2.82
C VAL A 102 3.01 10.26 3.71
N VAL A 103 2.43 10.01 4.87
CA VAL A 103 2.06 11.08 5.81
C VAL A 103 3.12 11.16 6.91
N PRO A 104 3.97 12.21 6.91
CA PRO A 104 5.11 12.27 7.81
C PRO A 104 4.75 12.53 9.28
N ASP A 105 3.73 13.33 9.53
CA ASP A 105 3.37 13.77 10.88
C ASP A 105 2.11 13.07 11.40
N TRP A 106 1.96 11.81 11.08
CA TRP A 106 0.76 11.02 11.39
C TRP A 106 0.46 10.89 12.89
N ILE A 107 1.45 11.11 13.76
CA ILE A 107 1.24 11.04 15.22
C ILE A 107 0.60 12.30 15.78
N THR A 108 0.62 13.40 15.07
CA THR A 108 -0.03 14.63 15.49
C THR A 108 -1.53 14.56 15.23
N ILE A 109 -2.30 15.43 15.92
CA ILE A 109 -3.74 15.52 15.68
C ILE A 109 -4.00 15.94 14.24
N GLU A 110 -3.25 16.92 13.74
CA GLU A 110 -3.36 17.42 12.38
C GLU A 110 -3.03 16.32 11.36
N GLY A 111 -1.98 15.55 11.61
CA GLY A 111 -1.59 14.45 10.73
C GLY A 111 -2.65 13.35 10.67
N ARG A 112 -3.28 13.03 11.80
CA ARG A 112 -4.38 12.06 11.84
C ARG A 112 -5.61 12.57 11.10
N GLN A 113 -5.92 13.86 11.23
CA GLN A 113 -7.02 14.48 10.49
C GLN A 113 -6.75 14.44 8.98
N GLU A 114 -5.50 14.66 8.55
CA GLU A 114 -5.12 14.53 7.14
C GLU A 114 -5.32 13.09 6.65
N ILE A 115 -4.92 12.09 7.42
CA ILE A 115 -5.15 10.69 7.06
C ILE A 115 -6.64 10.42 6.89
N ASP A 116 -7.46 10.86 7.85
CA ASP A 116 -8.91 10.68 7.78
C ASP A 116 -9.51 11.36 6.57
N ARG A 117 -9.01 12.55 6.21
CA ARG A 117 -9.45 13.28 5.02
C ARG A 117 -9.09 12.51 3.74
N ILE A 118 -7.90 11.94 3.68
CA ILE A 118 -7.45 11.13 2.54
C ILE A 118 -8.33 9.89 2.39
N ILE A 119 -8.60 9.21 3.52
CA ILE A 119 -9.46 8.02 3.52
C ILE A 119 -10.87 8.37 3.04
N ALA A 120 -11.42 9.48 3.49
CA ALA A 120 -12.78 9.90 3.13
C ALA A 120 -12.91 10.24 1.64
N ASP A 121 -11.81 10.61 0.99
CA ASP A 121 -11.78 10.97 -0.44
C ASP A 121 -11.77 9.74 -1.37
N GLN A 122 -11.51 8.58 -0.83
CA GLN A 122 -11.41 7.34 -1.62
C GLN A 122 -12.76 6.66 -1.87
#